data_397540803bcb31ee8a794f668ae7b527
#
_entry.id   397540803bcb31ee8a794f668ae7b527
#
_cell.length_a   1.000
_cell.length_b   1.000
_cell.length_c   1.000
_cell.angle_alpha   90.00
_cell.angle_beta   90.00
_cell.angle_gamma   90.00
#
_symmetry.space_group_name_H-M   'P 1'
#
loop_
_entity.id
_entity.type
_entity.pdbx_description
1 polymer ?
#
loop_
_entity_poly.entity_id
_entity_poly.type
_entity_poly.pdbx_seq_one_letter_code
_entity_poly.pdbx_strand_id
1 'polypeptide(L)'
;MLFFGLLNYLQREYNPESFTVEVWDLQRIQTRIQHNKTWLEPWILDKLDFVENAVISRRFRQLQIFLWLDKYRKYFKVFGWWEVLDESRKFPHDWWNLKILYRHDIRKKNFILVWWIGTDQKKYTKKLFKYMFKKTKRVICREKISYERAVQYWAKSAVLYQDFSKDILEDFKNKNPVSLSSTVLINISPKHFTDDNIEKIKKFVLKYPDHKKIFFPADINFDKGFYSGLRKVIPDLVVYDWTKHSLLDTLKLFQSCDAGIGSRLHFLYPLKVFEKEFVSLSSSDKVSKFIK
;
A
#
# COMPACT_ATOMS: atom_id res chain seq x y z
N MET A 1 -4.00 5.21 -4.84
CA MET A 1 -4.99 5.25 -3.75
C MET A 1 -4.36 5.48 -2.37
N LEU A 2 -3.60 4.53 -1.82
CA LEU A 2 -3.03 4.66 -0.46
C LEU A 2 -2.26 5.96 -0.22
N PHE A 3 -1.43 6.39 -1.17
CA PHE A 3 -0.65 7.61 -1.07
C PHE A 3 -1.55 8.86 -0.97
N PHE A 4 -2.53 8.97 -1.84
CA PHE A 4 -3.47 10.09 -1.81
C PHE A 4 -4.31 10.10 -0.52
N GLY A 5 -4.82 8.94 -0.11
CA GLY A 5 -5.55 8.83 1.15
C GLY A 5 -4.69 9.19 2.37
N LEU A 6 -3.40 8.81 2.39
CA LEU A 6 -2.49 9.22 3.44
C LEU A 6 -2.26 10.74 3.45
N LEU A 7 -2.04 11.37 2.31
CA LEU A 7 -1.87 12.83 2.23
C LEU A 7 -3.11 13.56 2.72
N ASN A 8 -4.30 13.14 2.28
CA ASN A 8 -5.56 13.72 2.73
C ASN A 8 -5.76 13.55 4.24
N TYR A 9 -5.43 12.37 4.79
CA TYR A 9 -5.46 12.13 6.23
C TYR A 9 -4.50 13.07 6.98
N LEU A 10 -3.24 13.14 6.56
CA LEU A 10 -2.23 13.97 7.22
C LEU A 10 -2.62 15.46 7.17
N GLN A 11 -3.18 15.89 6.07
CA GLN A 11 -3.64 17.25 5.94
C GLN A 11 -4.81 17.56 6.89
N ARG A 12 -5.80 16.69 6.94
CA ARG A 12 -6.96 16.85 7.82
C ARG A 12 -6.57 16.86 9.31
N GLU A 13 -5.65 15.97 9.69
CA GLU A 13 -5.26 15.79 11.09
C GLU A 13 -4.19 16.77 11.59
N TYR A 14 -3.35 17.28 10.71
CA TYR A 14 -2.16 18.04 11.12
C TYR A 14 -2.01 19.40 10.44
N ASN A 15 -2.75 19.64 9.36
CA ASN A 15 -2.69 20.87 8.54
C ASN A 15 -1.24 21.38 8.30
N PRO A 16 -0.35 20.56 7.74
CA PRO A 16 1.04 20.96 7.52
C PRO A 16 1.14 22.07 6.47
N GLU A 17 2.15 22.93 6.62
CA GLU A 17 2.45 23.98 5.65
C GLU A 17 2.96 23.41 4.31
N SER A 18 3.69 22.31 4.36
CA SER A 18 4.21 21.62 3.20
C SER A 18 4.43 20.13 3.43
N PHE A 19 4.51 19.38 2.34
CA PHE A 19 4.88 17.96 2.34
C PHE A 19 6.12 17.77 1.49
N THR A 20 7.16 17.16 2.05
CA THR A 20 8.30 16.68 1.27
C THR A 20 8.23 15.17 1.14
N VAL A 21 8.12 14.68 -0.08
CA VAL A 21 7.98 13.26 -0.38
C VAL A 21 9.25 12.75 -1.04
N GLU A 22 9.88 11.75 -0.41
CA GLU A 22 11.02 11.07 -1.00
C GLU A 22 10.57 9.99 -1.97
N VAL A 23 11.07 10.06 -3.18
CA VAL A 23 10.73 9.15 -4.27
C VAL A 23 11.99 8.56 -4.91
N TRP A 24 11.84 7.38 -5.51
CA TRP A 24 12.92 6.69 -6.23
C TRP A 24 13.01 7.08 -7.71
N ASP A 25 11.91 7.55 -8.26
CA ASP A 25 11.74 7.91 -9.66
C ASP A 25 10.82 9.12 -9.71
N LEU A 26 11.45 10.27 -9.79
CA LEU A 26 10.77 11.57 -9.73
C LEU A 26 9.84 11.76 -10.92
N GLN A 27 10.31 11.46 -12.13
CA GLN A 27 9.53 11.62 -13.35
C GLN A 27 8.26 10.77 -13.32
N ARG A 28 8.37 9.52 -12.89
CA ARG A 28 7.25 8.60 -12.78
C ARG A 28 6.21 9.08 -11.76
N ILE A 29 6.65 9.60 -10.62
CA ILE A 29 5.72 10.12 -9.59
C ILE A 29 5.04 11.40 -10.04
N GLN A 30 5.78 12.33 -10.63
CA GLN A 30 5.23 13.59 -11.15
C GLN A 30 4.17 13.31 -12.23
N THR A 31 4.47 12.43 -13.18
CA THR A 31 3.49 12.02 -14.21
C THR A 31 2.22 11.45 -13.57
N ARG A 32 2.36 10.58 -12.56
CA ARG A 32 1.21 10.01 -11.87
C ARG A 32 0.38 11.02 -11.11
N ILE A 33 1.01 11.99 -10.48
CA ILE A 33 0.30 13.05 -9.76
C ILE A 33 -0.44 13.94 -10.75
N GLN A 34 0.18 14.30 -11.86
CA GLN A 34 -0.48 15.10 -12.89
C GLN A 34 -1.73 14.39 -13.45
N HIS A 35 -1.65 13.09 -13.73
CA HIS A 35 -2.80 12.30 -14.18
C HIS A 35 -3.89 12.14 -13.13
N ASN A 36 -3.57 12.33 -11.86
CA ASN A 36 -4.47 12.05 -10.74
C ASN A 36 -4.68 13.26 -9.81
N LYS A 37 -4.34 14.46 -10.27
CA LYS A 37 -4.43 15.67 -9.45
C LYS A 37 -5.83 15.97 -8.90
N THR A 38 -6.88 15.51 -9.57
CA THR A 38 -8.27 15.67 -9.14
C THR A 38 -8.62 14.90 -7.86
N TRP A 39 -7.75 13.96 -7.41
CA TRP A 39 -7.94 13.19 -6.18
C TRP A 39 -7.25 13.80 -4.95
N LEU A 40 -6.51 14.87 -5.17
CA LEU A 40 -5.93 15.68 -4.11
C LEU A 40 -6.69 17.00 -4.05
N GLU A 41 -6.94 17.46 -2.85
CA GLU A 41 -7.38 18.83 -2.66
C GLU A 41 -6.37 19.77 -3.34
N PRO A 42 -6.81 20.74 -4.16
CA PRO A 42 -5.90 21.59 -4.95
C PRO A 42 -4.75 22.19 -4.13
N TRP A 43 -5.05 22.63 -2.92
CA TRP A 43 -4.08 23.21 -1.99
C TRP A 43 -3.06 22.19 -1.42
N ILE A 44 -3.30 20.86 -1.51
CA ILE A 44 -2.29 19.83 -1.19
C ILE A 44 -1.24 19.79 -2.29
N LEU A 45 -1.64 19.96 -3.56
CA LEU A 45 -0.71 19.95 -4.70
C LEU A 45 0.32 21.06 -4.59
N ASP A 46 -0.10 22.25 -4.18
CA ASP A 46 0.77 23.40 -4.01
C ASP A 46 1.77 23.24 -2.87
N LYS A 47 1.46 22.34 -1.92
CA LYS A 47 2.32 22.03 -0.77
C LYS A 47 3.26 20.85 -1.00
N LEU A 48 3.13 20.15 -2.14
CA LEU A 48 3.93 18.96 -2.42
C LEU A 48 5.29 19.30 -3.03
N ASP A 49 6.34 18.92 -2.35
CA ASP A 49 7.70 18.93 -2.86
C ASP A 49 8.24 17.50 -2.96
N PHE A 50 8.92 17.19 -4.04
CA PHE A 50 9.48 15.85 -4.30
C PHE A 50 10.98 15.89 -4.35
N VAL A 51 11.59 14.98 -3.58
CA VAL A 51 13.04 14.80 -3.57
C VAL A 51 13.37 13.42 -4.11
N GLU A 52 14.07 13.36 -5.22
CA GLU A 52 14.55 12.10 -5.78
C GLU A 52 15.67 11.52 -4.94
N ASN A 53 15.53 10.25 -4.63
CA ASN A 53 16.48 9.52 -3.81
C ASN A 53 17.23 8.50 -4.68
N ALA A 54 18.26 8.94 -5.38
CA ALA A 54 19.10 8.05 -6.18
C ALA A 54 19.76 6.96 -5.32
N VAL A 55 19.97 5.77 -5.88
CA VAL A 55 20.53 4.61 -5.17
C VAL A 55 21.87 4.91 -4.48
N ILE A 56 22.71 5.73 -5.10
CA ILE A 56 23.98 6.18 -4.53
C ILE A 56 23.74 7.11 -3.35
N SER A 57 22.72 7.96 -3.40
CA SER A 57 22.38 8.90 -2.34
C SER A 57 21.82 8.21 -1.09
N ARG A 58 21.26 7.00 -1.20
CA ARG A 58 20.69 6.26 -0.05
C ARG A 58 21.73 5.95 1.02
N ARG A 59 22.91 5.43 0.61
CA ARG A 59 24.03 5.16 1.55
C ARG A 59 24.62 6.45 2.11
N PHE A 60 24.80 7.43 1.25
CA PHE A 60 25.29 8.74 1.64
C PHE A 60 24.30 9.47 2.56
N ARG A 61 23.03 9.38 2.28
CA ARG A 61 21.99 9.92 3.15
C ARG A 61 21.92 9.21 4.50
N GLN A 62 22.05 7.89 4.53
CA GLN A 62 22.16 7.15 5.78
C GLN A 62 23.36 7.64 6.61
N LEU A 63 24.47 7.96 5.95
CA LEU A 63 25.64 8.56 6.60
C LEU A 63 25.36 9.98 7.08
N GLN A 64 24.68 10.82 6.29
CA GLN A 64 24.26 12.16 6.70
C GLN A 64 23.32 12.12 7.90
N ILE A 65 22.32 11.24 7.89
CA ILE A 65 21.45 11.01 9.02
C ILE A 65 22.29 10.56 10.24
N PHE A 66 23.20 9.64 10.06
CA PHE A 66 24.09 9.16 11.11
C PHE A 66 24.97 10.28 11.68
N LEU A 67 25.48 11.16 10.85
CA LEU A 67 26.32 12.29 11.23
C LEU A 67 25.52 13.55 11.69
N TRP A 68 24.20 13.45 11.79
CA TRP A 68 23.33 14.58 12.15
C TRP A 68 23.30 15.73 11.12
N LEU A 69 23.72 15.49 9.91
CA LEU A 69 23.77 16.47 8.82
C LEU A 69 22.48 16.50 7.99
N ASP A 70 21.44 15.79 8.40
CA ASP A 70 20.16 15.73 7.70
C ASP A 70 19.46 17.10 7.74
N LYS A 71 19.32 17.73 6.57
CA LYS A 71 18.63 19.02 6.43
C LYS A 71 17.16 18.97 6.83
N TYR A 72 16.54 17.78 6.78
CA TYR A 72 15.14 17.54 7.18
C TYR A 72 14.96 17.23 8.66
N ARG A 73 15.96 17.41 9.45
CA ARG A 73 15.95 17.08 10.88
C ARG A 73 14.88 17.82 11.70
N LYS A 74 14.44 19.00 11.24
CA LYS A 74 13.41 19.83 11.89
C LYS A 74 12.00 19.42 11.50
N TYR A 75 11.82 18.66 10.42
CA TYR A 75 10.53 18.31 9.87
C TYR A 75 9.86 17.18 10.62
N PHE A 76 8.54 17.16 10.52
CA PHE A 76 7.72 16.07 10.99
C PHE A 76 7.87 14.91 10.01
N LYS A 77 8.23 13.73 10.48
CA LYS A 77 8.48 12.58 9.60
C LYS A 77 7.37 11.56 9.74
N VAL A 78 6.80 11.15 8.63
CA VAL A 78 5.88 10.03 8.52
C VAL A 78 6.64 8.86 7.94
N PHE A 79 6.69 7.78 8.68
CA PHE A 79 7.36 6.56 8.27
C PHE A 79 6.41 5.39 8.28
N GLY A 80 6.44 4.62 7.26
CA GLY A 80 5.62 3.43 7.13
C GLY A 80 4.98 3.37 5.76
N TRP A 81 4.30 2.33 5.49
CA TRP A 81 3.58 1.97 4.29
C TRP A 81 3.55 0.46 4.08
N TRP A 82 4.60 -0.23 4.56
CA TRP A 82 4.79 -1.66 4.35
C TRP A 82 4.97 -2.38 5.69
N GLU A 83 4.95 -3.71 5.65
CA GLU A 83 5.37 -4.57 6.75
C GLU A 83 6.82 -4.28 7.15
N VAL A 84 7.04 -3.24 7.93
CA VAL A 84 8.40 -2.82 8.27
C VAL A 84 8.92 -3.55 9.49
N LEU A 85 8.03 -4.16 10.27
CA LEU A 85 8.35 -4.90 11.47
C LEU A 85 8.07 -6.41 11.33
N ASP A 86 8.24 -6.92 10.12
CA ASP A 86 8.15 -8.35 9.85
C ASP A 86 9.56 -8.98 9.97
N GLU A 87 9.75 -9.84 10.95
CA GLU A 87 10.99 -10.58 11.15
C GLU A 87 11.22 -11.70 10.11
N SER A 88 10.28 -11.92 9.21
CA SER A 88 10.42 -12.89 8.11
C SER A 88 11.50 -12.48 7.09
N ARG A 89 11.90 -11.23 7.08
CA ARG A 89 12.99 -10.75 6.22
C ARG A 89 14.34 -11.04 6.85
N LYS A 90 15.19 -11.74 6.09
CA LYS A 90 16.51 -12.16 6.55
C LYS A 90 17.43 -10.97 6.82
N PHE A 91 18.18 -11.05 7.94
CA PHE A 91 19.35 -10.20 8.22
C PHE A 91 20.24 -10.03 6.95
N PRO A 92 20.76 -8.82 6.62
CA PRO A 92 20.90 -7.64 7.47
C PRO A 92 19.88 -6.51 7.22
N HIS A 93 18.86 -6.70 6.37
CA HIS A 93 18.02 -5.61 5.87
C HIS A 93 17.19 -4.95 6.98
N ASP A 94 16.59 -5.72 7.84
CA ASP A 94 15.65 -5.19 8.84
C ASP A 94 16.36 -4.56 10.03
N TRP A 95 17.46 -5.18 10.47
CA TRP A 95 18.25 -4.66 11.58
C TRP A 95 18.88 -3.30 11.27
N TRP A 96 19.30 -3.07 10.02
CA TRP A 96 19.88 -1.80 9.58
C TRP A 96 18.84 -0.69 9.51
N ASN A 97 17.67 -0.97 8.98
CA ASN A 97 16.57 -0.02 8.95
C ASN A 97 16.09 0.35 10.37
N LEU A 98 15.94 -0.63 11.23
CA LEU A 98 15.60 -0.43 12.64
C LEU A 98 16.65 0.38 13.40
N LYS A 99 17.94 0.16 13.13
CA LYS A 99 19.03 0.90 13.78
C LYS A 99 19.10 2.37 13.34
N ILE A 100 18.77 2.65 12.08
CA ILE A 100 18.70 4.01 11.56
C ILE A 100 17.51 4.75 12.15
N LEU A 101 16.34 4.13 12.18
CA LEU A 101 15.16 4.64 12.86
C LEU A 101 15.46 4.93 14.35
N TYR A 102 16.10 4.01 15.02
CA TYR A 102 16.44 4.13 16.44
C TYR A 102 17.33 5.31 16.75
N ARG A 103 18.33 5.61 15.92
CA ARG A 103 19.32 6.64 16.25
C ARG A 103 18.88 8.07 15.99
N HIS A 104 18.04 8.30 14.99
CA HIS A 104 17.82 9.65 14.47
C HIS A 104 16.42 10.23 14.67
N ASP A 105 15.41 9.54 14.22
CA ASP A 105 14.08 10.13 14.14
C ASP A 105 13.30 9.96 15.44
N ILE A 106 13.59 8.89 16.16
CA ILE A 106 12.88 8.53 17.39
C ILE A 106 13.30 9.40 18.57
N ARG A 107 14.55 9.84 18.63
CA ARG A 107 15.03 10.72 19.70
C ARG A 107 14.28 12.05 19.78
N LYS A 108 13.74 12.53 18.65
CA LYS A 108 13.15 13.87 18.55
C LYS A 108 11.65 13.94 18.73
N LYS A 109 10.97 12.83 18.94
CA LYS A 109 9.50 12.77 19.12
C LYS A 109 8.66 13.31 17.96
N ASN A 110 9.26 13.58 16.78
CA ASN A 110 8.60 14.12 15.61
C ASN A 110 8.30 13.02 14.59
N PHE A 111 7.70 11.93 15.04
CA PHE A 111 7.59 10.74 14.23
C PHE A 111 6.20 10.15 14.30
N ILE A 112 5.61 9.91 13.14
CA ILE A 112 4.38 9.15 12.99
C ILE A 112 4.72 7.83 12.33
N LEU A 113 4.27 6.75 12.95
CA LEU A 113 4.35 5.42 12.35
C LEU A 113 3.00 5.06 11.77
N VAL A 114 3.00 4.68 10.49
CA VAL A 114 1.83 4.11 9.82
C VAL A 114 2.11 2.63 9.65
N TRP A 115 1.36 1.74 10.34
CA TRP A 115 1.86 0.39 10.49
C TRP A 115 0.91 -0.79 10.46
N TRP A 116 1.45 -1.88 9.90
CA TRP A 116 1.08 -3.25 10.18
C TRP A 116 2.21 -3.93 10.97
N ILE A 117 1.92 -4.45 12.15
CA ILE A 117 2.89 -5.06 13.07
C ILE A 117 2.77 -6.59 12.96
N GLY A 118 3.79 -7.23 12.39
CA GLY A 118 3.85 -8.68 12.22
C GLY A 118 3.76 -9.51 13.51
N THR A 119 3.58 -10.83 13.37
CA THR A 119 3.19 -11.70 14.48
C THR A 119 4.34 -12.18 15.35
N ASP A 120 5.48 -12.50 14.78
CA ASP A 120 6.57 -13.19 15.48
C ASP A 120 7.75 -12.26 15.72
N GLN A 121 8.00 -11.95 17.00
CA GLN A 121 9.05 -11.00 17.35
C GLN A 121 10.02 -11.61 18.35
N LYS A 122 11.29 -11.58 18.00
CA LYS A 122 12.39 -11.98 18.88
C LYS A 122 12.47 -11.05 20.10
N LYS A 123 12.98 -11.57 21.22
CA LYS A 123 13.04 -10.87 22.50
C LYS A 123 13.72 -9.48 22.44
N TYR A 124 14.77 -9.33 21.62
CA TYR A 124 15.46 -8.06 21.48
C TYR A 124 14.66 -7.06 20.63
N THR A 125 13.94 -7.53 19.62
CA THR A 125 13.06 -6.73 18.77
C THR A 125 11.92 -6.14 19.59
N LYS A 126 11.33 -6.91 20.50
CA LYS A 126 10.31 -6.41 21.45
C LYS A 126 10.81 -5.24 22.29
N LYS A 127 12.07 -5.29 22.80
CA LYS A 127 12.66 -4.18 23.54
C LYS A 127 12.84 -2.93 22.69
N LEU A 128 13.28 -3.10 21.44
CA LEU A 128 13.45 -2.03 20.48
C LEU A 128 12.09 -1.38 20.15
N PHE A 129 11.06 -2.19 19.89
CA PHE A 129 9.72 -1.69 19.63
C PHE A 129 9.13 -0.91 20.79
N LYS A 130 9.25 -1.43 22.01
CA LYS A 130 8.83 -0.68 23.21
C LYS A 130 9.48 0.70 23.27
N TYR A 131 10.77 0.78 22.98
CA TYR A 131 11.47 2.07 22.95
C TYR A 131 10.95 2.97 21.82
N MET A 132 10.78 2.43 20.62
CA MET A 132 10.28 3.17 19.46
C MET A 132 8.88 3.72 19.71
N PHE A 133 7.94 2.88 20.11
CA PHE A 133 6.57 3.28 20.32
C PHE A 133 6.41 4.28 21.46
N LYS A 134 7.20 4.15 22.52
CA LYS A 134 7.24 5.13 23.62
C LYS A 134 7.68 6.52 23.16
N LYS A 135 8.53 6.62 22.14
CA LYS A 135 9.07 7.89 21.62
C LYS A 135 8.28 8.44 20.42
N THR A 136 7.48 7.62 19.80
CA THR A 136 6.67 8.00 18.63
C THR A 136 5.54 8.92 19.06
N LYS A 137 5.28 9.98 18.30
CA LYS A 137 4.18 10.91 18.57
C LYS A 137 2.82 10.25 18.38
N ARG A 138 2.67 9.49 17.30
CA ARG A 138 1.45 8.73 17.00
C ARG A 138 1.78 7.46 16.22
N VAL A 139 1.10 6.37 16.54
CA VAL A 139 1.14 5.11 15.78
C VAL A 139 -0.23 4.90 15.15
N ILE A 140 -0.28 4.88 13.83
CA ILE A 140 -1.51 4.64 13.07
C ILE A 140 -1.49 3.19 12.64
N CYS A 141 -2.41 2.40 13.16
CA CYS A 141 -2.52 0.98 12.89
C CYS A 141 -3.71 0.72 11.98
N ARG A 142 -3.52 -0.09 10.95
CA ARG A 142 -4.55 -0.43 9.98
C ARG A 142 -5.52 -1.51 10.47
N GLU A 143 -5.10 -2.31 11.44
CA GLU A 143 -5.86 -3.43 11.96
C GLU A 143 -5.81 -3.52 13.48
N LYS A 144 -6.81 -4.16 14.08
CA LYS A 144 -6.96 -4.29 15.52
C LYS A 144 -5.76 -4.95 16.21
N ILE A 145 -5.21 -6.02 15.62
CA ILE A 145 -4.05 -6.71 16.19
C ILE A 145 -2.82 -5.80 16.24
N SER A 146 -2.56 -5.03 15.19
CA SER A 146 -1.46 -4.04 15.18
C SER A 146 -1.68 -2.95 16.21
N TYR A 147 -2.91 -2.49 16.40
CA TYR A 147 -3.27 -1.53 17.43
C TYR A 147 -3.01 -2.08 18.84
N GLU A 148 -3.53 -3.27 19.14
CA GLU A 148 -3.33 -3.93 20.44
C GLU A 148 -1.83 -4.11 20.76
N ARG A 149 -1.04 -4.48 19.76
CA ARG A 149 0.43 -4.59 19.90
C ARG A 149 1.10 -3.24 20.10
N ALA A 150 0.68 -2.20 19.37
CA ALA A 150 1.20 -0.86 19.59
C ALA A 150 0.97 -0.39 21.04
N VAL A 151 -0.22 -0.64 21.58
CA VAL A 151 -0.56 -0.36 22.99
C VAL A 151 0.31 -1.21 23.92
N GLN A 152 0.43 -2.51 23.66
CA GLN A 152 1.31 -3.41 24.43
C GLN A 152 2.77 -2.97 24.44
N TYR A 153 3.23 -2.31 23.36
CA TYR A 153 4.57 -1.75 23.25
C TYR A 153 4.67 -0.28 23.73
N TRP A 154 3.68 0.17 24.53
CA TRP A 154 3.68 1.48 25.16
C TRP A 154 3.61 2.66 24.20
N ALA A 155 2.92 2.52 23.11
CA ALA A 155 2.59 3.65 22.26
C ALA A 155 1.75 4.66 23.05
N LYS A 156 2.23 5.90 23.14
CA LYS A 156 1.52 6.96 23.85
C LYS A 156 0.23 7.37 23.16
N SER A 157 0.20 7.27 21.86
CA SER A 157 -0.96 7.58 21.03
C SER A 157 -1.02 6.57 19.90
N ALA A 158 -1.74 5.47 20.11
CA ALA A 158 -2.10 4.53 19.07
C ALA A 158 -3.51 4.85 18.56
N VAL A 159 -3.69 4.75 17.25
CA VAL A 159 -4.97 4.98 16.58
C VAL A 159 -5.21 3.80 15.66
N LEU A 160 -6.39 3.22 15.75
CA LEU A 160 -6.87 2.29 14.74
C LEU A 160 -7.50 3.10 13.61
N TYR A 161 -6.86 3.09 12.46
CA TYR A 161 -7.35 3.75 11.26
C TYR A 161 -7.43 2.73 10.13
N GLN A 162 -8.55 2.68 9.46
CA GLN A 162 -8.75 1.76 8.34
C GLN A 162 -7.76 2.06 7.21
N ASP A 163 -7.73 1.24 6.18
CA ASP A 163 -6.87 1.47 5.03
C ASP A 163 -7.15 2.85 4.42
N PHE A 164 -6.12 3.66 4.20
CA PHE A 164 -6.25 5.01 3.64
C PHE A 164 -6.90 5.05 2.25
N SER A 165 -6.94 3.93 1.55
CA SER A 165 -7.69 3.83 0.29
C SER A 165 -9.20 3.77 0.48
N LYS A 166 -9.69 3.49 1.69
CA LYS A 166 -11.11 3.34 1.96
C LYS A 166 -11.88 4.62 1.67
N ASP A 167 -11.43 5.73 2.23
CA ASP A 167 -12.11 7.02 2.09
C ASP A 167 -12.26 7.39 0.60
N ILE A 168 -11.22 7.14 -0.21
CA ILE A 168 -11.24 7.39 -1.66
C ILE A 168 -12.22 6.45 -2.37
N LEU A 169 -12.24 5.18 -2.00
CA LEU A 169 -13.12 4.18 -2.64
C LEU A 169 -14.59 4.45 -2.30
N GLU A 170 -14.89 4.76 -1.05
CA GLU A 170 -16.25 5.08 -0.61
C GLU A 170 -16.76 6.40 -1.21
N ASP A 171 -15.92 7.43 -1.22
CA ASP A 171 -16.27 8.71 -1.86
C ASP A 171 -16.54 8.52 -3.36
N PHE A 172 -15.71 7.73 -4.04
CA PHE A 172 -15.92 7.40 -5.44
C PHE A 172 -17.22 6.63 -5.67
N LYS A 173 -17.49 5.60 -4.86
CA LYS A 173 -18.71 4.79 -4.92
C LYS A 173 -19.96 5.66 -4.80
N ASN A 174 -19.94 6.60 -3.85
CA ASN A 174 -21.10 7.45 -3.57
C ASN A 174 -21.36 8.52 -4.64
N LYS A 175 -20.30 8.98 -5.31
CA LYS A 175 -20.40 10.05 -6.32
C LYS A 175 -20.64 9.57 -7.75
N ASN A 176 -20.40 8.30 -8.02
CA ASN A 176 -20.47 7.79 -9.39
C ASN A 176 -21.48 6.64 -9.49
N PRO A 177 -22.44 6.74 -10.41
CA PRO A 177 -23.39 5.65 -10.65
C PRO A 177 -22.66 4.43 -11.22
N VAL A 178 -23.15 3.24 -10.88
CA VAL A 178 -22.58 1.98 -11.37
C VAL A 178 -23.06 1.75 -12.83
N SER A 179 -22.09 1.56 -13.72
CA SER A 179 -22.34 1.04 -15.08
C SER A 179 -21.68 -0.32 -15.19
N LEU A 180 -22.45 -1.37 -15.38
CA LEU A 180 -21.92 -2.72 -15.54
C LEU A 180 -21.28 -2.91 -16.92
N SER A 181 -20.18 -3.63 -16.98
CA SER A 181 -19.34 -3.77 -18.20
C SER A 181 -18.99 -5.20 -18.53
N SER A 182 -19.83 -6.18 -18.28
CA SER A 182 -19.57 -7.61 -18.61
C SER A 182 -18.06 -7.96 -18.57
N THR A 183 -17.42 -7.70 -17.44
CA THR A 183 -15.97 -7.81 -17.25
C THR A 183 -15.65 -8.56 -15.98
N VAL A 184 -14.67 -9.46 -16.05
CA VAL A 184 -14.09 -10.10 -14.86
C VAL A 184 -12.62 -9.73 -14.71
N LEU A 185 -12.21 -9.45 -13.47
CA LEU A 185 -10.85 -9.06 -13.15
C LEU A 185 -10.06 -10.22 -12.55
N ILE A 186 -8.82 -10.38 -12.97
CA ILE A 186 -7.94 -11.46 -12.52
C ILE A 186 -6.64 -10.86 -12.02
N ASN A 187 -6.21 -11.27 -10.83
CA ASN A 187 -4.91 -10.90 -10.28
C ASN A 187 -4.22 -12.11 -9.65
N ILE A 188 -2.94 -12.27 -9.91
CA ILE A 188 -2.12 -13.27 -9.24
C ILE A 188 -0.72 -12.71 -8.98
N SER A 189 -0.20 -12.96 -7.79
CA SER A 189 1.17 -12.61 -7.43
C SER A 189 2.10 -13.80 -7.59
N PRO A 190 3.42 -13.59 -7.74
CA PRO A 190 4.40 -14.68 -7.89
C PRO A 190 4.26 -15.80 -6.87
N LYS A 191 4.07 -15.44 -5.62
CA LYS A 191 3.93 -16.38 -4.50
C LYS A 191 2.73 -17.33 -4.64
N HIS A 192 1.70 -16.91 -5.36
CA HIS A 192 0.44 -17.64 -5.49
C HIS A 192 0.26 -18.26 -6.88
N PHE A 193 1.27 -18.17 -7.75
CA PHE A 193 1.25 -18.78 -9.08
C PHE A 193 1.55 -20.28 -8.96
N THR A 194 0.53 -21.06 -8.59
CA THR A 194 0.56 -22.50 -8.39
C THR A 194 -0.52 -23.16 -9.27
N ASP A 195 -0.33 -24.43 -9.59
CA ASP A 195 -1.31 -25.17 -10.42
C ASP A 195 -2.70 -25.19 -9.81
N ASP A 196 -2.81 -25.33 -8.49
CA ASP A 196 -4.08 -25.26 -7.76
C ASP A 196 -4.79 -23.91 -7.94
N ASN A 197 -4.07 -22.82 -7.84
CA ASN A 197 -4.63 -21.47 -8.05
C ASN A 197 -4.94 -21.19 -9.51
N ILE A 198 -4.16 -21.73 -10.44
CA ILE A 198 -4.46 -21.65 -11.88
C ILE A 198 -5.77 -22.39 -12.17
N GLU A 199 -5.96 -23.56 -11.58
CA GLU A 199 -7.21 -24.32 -11.75
C GLU A 199 -8.41 -23.59 -11.13
N LYS A 200 -8.25 -22.94 -9.98
CA LYS A 200 -9.30 -22.07 -9.41
C LYS A 200 -9.64 -20.90 -10.33
N ILE A 201 -8.63 -20.28 -10.95
CA ILE A 201 -8.86 -19.20 -11.93
C ILE A 201 -9.63 -19.72 -13.15
N LYS A 202 -9.27 -20.89 -13.70
CA LYS A 202 -10.00 -21.50 -14.83
C LYS A 202 -11.46 -21.73 -14.46
N LYS A 203 -11.72 -22.39 -13.33
CA LYS A 203 -13.09 -22.64 -12.85
C LYS A 203 -13.88 -21.34 -12.65
N PHE A 204 -13.23 -20.30 -12.15
CA PHE A 204 -13.85 -18.99 -12.00
C PHE A 204 -14.21 -18.38 -13.36
N VAL A 205 -13.29 -18.37 -14.31
CA VAL A 205 -13.51 -17.77 -15.65
C VAL A 205 -14.61 -18.51 -16.43
N LEU A 206 -14.73 -19.82 -16.25
CA LEU A 206 -15.80 -20.62 -16.89
C LEU A 206 -17.22 -20.22 -16.45
N LYS A 207 -17.38 -19.58 -15.30
CA LYS A 207 -18.67 -19.02 -14.88
C LYS A 207 -19.07 -17.76 -15.67
N TYR A 208 -18.12 -17.16 -16.39
CA TYR A 208 -18.28 -15.89 -17.09
C TYR A 208 -17.80 -16.00 -18.55
N PRO A 209 -18.40 -16.90 -19.38
CA PRO A 209 -17.89 -17.22 -20.72
C PRO A 209 -17.85 -15.99 -21.62
N ASP A 210 -18.88 -15.15 -21.59
CA ASP A 210 -19.05 -14.00 -22.48
C ASP A 210 -18.43 -12.71 -21.95
N HIS A 211 -17.79 -12.75 -20.76
CA HIS A 211 -17.19 -11.57 -20.15
C HIS A 211 -15.79 -11.34 -20.70
N LYS A 212 -15.42 -10.07 -20.80
CA LYS A 212 -14.04 -9.67 -21.04
C LYS A 212 -13.18 -10.06 -19.84
N LYS A 213 -12.10 -10.82 -20.06
CA LYS A 213 -11.16 -11.24 -19.02
C LYS A 213 -9.99 -10.25 -18.96
N ILE A 214 -9.83 -9.58 -17.84
CA ILE A 214 -8.78 -8.57 -17.65
C ILE A 214 -7.83 -9.00 -16.55
N PHE A 215 -6.56 -9.17 -16.90
CA PHE A 215 -5.48 -9.31 -15.92
C PHE A 215 -5.08 -7.96 -15.38
N PHE A 216 -5.24 -7.77 -14.08
CA PHE A 216 -4.87 -6.57 -13.37
C PHE A 216 -3.61 -6.82 -12.52
N PRO A 217 -2.40 -6.45 -12.97
CA PRO A 217 -1.19 -6.57 -12.17
C PRO A 217 -1.20 -5.51 -11.08
N ALA A 218 -1.40 -5.90 -9.82
CA ALA A 218 -1.39 -4.94 -8.70
C ALA A 218 0.02 -4.37 -8.45
N ASP A 219 1.05 -5.13 -8.79
CA ASP A 219 2.42 -4.66 -8.92
C ASP A 219 2.91 -4.91 -10.35
N ILE A 220 3.01 -3.84 -11.14
CA ILE A 220 3.32 -3.94 -12.57
C ILE A 220 4.68 -4.61 -12.85
N ASN A 221 5.65 -4.45 -11.96
CA ASN A 221 6.98 -4.98 -12.15
C ASN A 221 7.08 -6.48 -11.84
N PHE A 222 6.31 -6.95 -10.86
CA PHE A 222 6.35 -8.34 -10.41
C PHE A 222 5.24 -9.21 -11.00
N ASP A 223 4.01 -8.68 -11.07
CA ASP A 223 2.86 -9.49 -11.45
C ASP A 223 2.75 -9.65 -12.98
N LYS A 224 3.19 -8.66 -13.76
CA LYS A 224 3.09 -8.69 -15.23
C LYS A 224 3.83 -9.88 -15.87
N GLY A 225 4.92 -10.36 -15.25
CA GLY A 225 5.67 -11.51 -15.73
C GLY A 225 4.85 -12.81 -15.83
N PHE A 226 3.74 -12.91 -15.11
CA PHE A 226 2.88 -14.11 -15.08
C PHE A 226 1.74 -14.07 -16.12
N TYR A 227 1.59 -12.96 -16.82
CA TYR A 227 0.56 -12.81 -17.85
C TYR A 227 0.68 -13.87 -18.96
N SER A 228 1.89 -14.12 -19.45
CA SER A 228 2.12 -15.11 -20.52
C SER A 228 1.72 -16.53 -20.08
N GLY A 229 1.95 -16.87 -18.82
CA GLY A 229 1.51 -18.15 -18.25
C GLY A 229 0.00 -18.27 -18.15
N LEU A 230 -0.67 -17.21 -17.69
CA LEU A 230 -2.13 -17.17 -17.61
C LEU A 230 -2.78 -17.18 -19.00
N ARG A 231 -2.19 -16.52 -19.99
CA ARG A 231 -2.73 -16.49 -21.36
C ARG A 231 -2.73 -17.86 -22.05
N LYS A 232 -1.86 -18.77 -21.63
CA LYS A 232 -1.89 -20.17 -22.10
C LYS A 232 -3.19 -20.90 -21.72
N VAL A 233 -3.80 -20.49 -20.62
CA VAL A 233 -5.02 -21.10 -20.07
C VAL A 233 -6.27 -20.24 -20.25
N ILE A 234 -6.10 -18.97 -20.56
CA ILE A 234 -7.15 -17.98 -20.84
C ILE A 234 -6.69 -17.19 -22.07
N PRO A 235 -6.93 -17.69 -23.30
CA PRO A 235 -6.36 -17.10 -24.53
C PRO A 235 -6.81 -15.66 -24.82
N ASP A 236 -8.03 -15.30 -24.41
CA ASP A 236 -8.64 -13.97 -24.55
C ASP A 236 -8.30 -12.99 -23.41
N LEU A 237 -7.39 -13.36 -22.51
CA LEU A 237 -6.95 -12.51 -21.41
C LEU A 237 -6.24 -11.24 -21.92
N VAL A 238 -6.66 -10.09 -21.43
CA VAL A 238 -6.07 -8.78 -21.74
C VAL A 238 -5.41 -8.18 -20.51
N VAL A 239 -4.24 -7.56 -20.64
CA VAL A 239 -3.57 -6.85 -19.53
C VAL A 239 -4.12 -5.44 -19.40
N TYR A 240 -4.47 -5.05 -18.19
CA TYR A 240 -4.71 -3.66 -17.83
C TYR A 240 -3.43 -3.04 -17.29
N ASP A 241 -2.76 -2.25 -18.10
CA ASP A 241 -1.58 -1.51 -17.68
C ASP A 241 -2.00 -0.19 -16.99
N TRP A 242 -2.28 -0.27 -15.69
CA TRP A 242 -2.73 0.87 -14.90
C TRP A 242 -1.72 2.04 -14.84
N THR A 243 -0.48 1.85 -15.31
CA THR A 243 0.48 2.96 -15.43
C THR A 243 0.14 3.91 -16.57
N LYS A 244 -0.70 3.46 -17.51
CA LYS A 244 -1.16 4.24 -18.66
C LYS A 244 -2.54 4.85 -18.48
N HIS A 245 -3.18 4.55 -17.34
CA HIS A 245 -4.53 4.98 -17.03
C HIS A 245 -4.56 5.87 -15.79
N SER A 246 -5.55 6.72 -15.70
CA SER A 246 -5.78 7.51 -14.49
C SER A 246 -6.28 6.62 -13.34
N LEU A 247 -6.21 7.14 -12.12
CA LEU A 247 -6.85 6.49 -10.98
C LEU A 247 -8.38 6.41 -11.19
N LEU A 248 -8.96 7.44 -11.81
CA LEU A 248 -10.38 7.48 -12.14
C LEU A 248 -10.78 6.31 -13.05
N ASP A 249 -10.02 6.06 -14.12
CA ASP A 249 -10.28 4.93 -15.03
C ASP A 249 -10.15 3.59 -14.32
N THR A 250 -9.15 3.49 -13.46
CA THR A 250 -8.93 2.29 -12.64
C THR A 250 -10.09 2.05 -11.67
N LEU A 251 -10.60 3.09 -11.01
CA LEU A 251 -11.75 2.97 -10.11
C LEU A 251 -13.03 2.64 -10.87
N LYS A 252 -13.24 3.25 -12.04
CA LYS A 252 -14.36 2.89 -12.93
C LYS A 252 -14.30 1.41 -13.34
N LEU A 253 -13.11 0.91 -13.67
CA LEU A 253 -12.93 -0.50 -14.03
C LEU A 253 -13.34 -1.42 -12.86
N PHE A 254 -12.90 -1.14 -11.64
CA PHE A 254 -13.29 -1.93 -10.46
C PHE A 254 -14.78 -1.80 -10.10
N GLN A 255 -15.35 -0.62 -10.31
CA GLN A 255 -16.76 -0.40 -10.02
C GLN A 255 -17.68 -1.03 -11.08
N SER A 256 -17.24 -1.06 -12.36
CA SER A 256 -18.05 -1.59 -13.46
C SER A 256 -17.90 -3.08 -13.67
N CYS A 257 -16.85 -3.74 -13.17
CA CYS A 257 -16.69 -5.18 -13.34
C CYS A 257 -17.78 -5.95 -12.57
N ASP A 258 -18.09 -7.17 -13.03
CA ASP A 258 -19.08 -8.03 -12.38
C ASP A 258 -18.45 -8.83 -11.25
N ALA A 259 -17.22 -9.31 -11.44
CA ALA A 259 -16.55 -10.14 -10.45
C ALA A 259 -15.02 -10.06 -10.56
N GLY A 260 -14.34 -10.60 -9.55
CA GLY A 260 -12.88 -10.70 -9.59
C GLY A 260 -12.30 -11.89 -8.82
N ILE A 261 -11.14 -12.37 -9.25
CA ILE A 261 -10.37 -13.39 -8.54
C ILE A 261 -8.93 -12.95 -8.37
N GLY A 262 -8.40 -13.01 -7.15
CA GLY A 262 -7.03 -12.55 -6.95
C GLY A 262 -6.37 -12.89 -5.63
N SER A 263 -5.06 -12.61 -5.56
CA SER A 263 -4.21 -12.90 -4.40
C SER A 263 -3.74 -11.66 -3.64
N ARG A 264 -3.84 -10.47 -4.26
CA ARG A 264 -3.34 -9.21 -3.67
C ARG A 264 -4.44 -8.49 -2.90
N LEU A 265 -4.16 -8.06 -1.68
CA LEU A 265 -5.10 -7.34 -0.84
C LEU A 265 -5.66 -6.08 -1.55
N HIS A 266 -4.80 -5.23 -2.10
CA HIS A 266 -5.22 -3.98 -2.76
C HIS A 266 -5.88 -4.18 -4.13
N PHE A 267 -5.98 -5.43 -4.59
CA PHE A 267 -6.84 -5.82 -5.69
C PHE A 267 -8.23 -6.25 -5.18
N LEU A 268 -8.26 -7.04 -4.12
CA LEU A 268 -9.52 -7.55 -3.54
C LEU A 268 -10.30 -6.48 -2.77
N TYR A 269 -9.61 -5.52 -2.19
CA TYR A 269 -10.23 -4.51 -1.36
C TYR A 269 -11.18 -3.56 -2.13
N PRO A 270 -10.82 -3.02 -3.30
CA PRO A 270 -11.77 -2.30 -4.14
C PRO A 270 -13.01 -3.12 -4.51
N LEU A 271 -12.84 -4.39 -4.85
CA LEU A 271 -13.97 -5.28 -5.16
C LEU A 271 -14.92 -5.39 -3.95
N LYS A 272 -14.39 -5.54 -2.75
CA LYS A 272 -15.20 -5.55 -1.51
C LYS A 272 -15.95 -4.25 -1.32
N VAL A 273 -15.29 -3.09 -1.43
CA VAL A 273 -15.93 -1.78 -1.22
C VAL A 273 -17.01 -1.51 -2.26
N PHE A 274 -16.80 -1.95 -3.50
CA PHE A 274 -17.78 -1.83 -4.57
C PHE A 274 -18.81 -2.96 -4.59
N GLU A 275 -18.82 -3.83 -3.55
CA GLU A 275 -19.79 -4.92 -3.38
C GLU A 275 -19.81 -5.90 -4.57
N LYS A 276 -18.65 -6.18 -5.16
CA LYS A 276 -18.50 -7.13 -6.27
C LYS A 276 -18.28 -8.54 -5.74
N GLU A 277 -18.76 -9.54 -6.50
CA GLU A 277 -18.37 -10.92 -6.24
C GLU A 277 -16.86 -11.08 -6.40
N PHE A 278 -16.20 -11.74 -5.43
CA PHE A 278 -14.79 -12.02 -5.58
C PHE A 278 -14.35 -13.32 -4.90
N VAL A 279 -13.27 -13.89 -5.44
CA VAL A 279 -12.60 -15.08 -4.90
C VAL A 279 -11.18 -14.73 -4.49
N SER A 280 -10.81 -15.05 -3.25
CA SER A 280 -9.43 -14.89 -2.77
C SER A 280 -8.60 -16.13 -3.06
N LEU A 281 -7.47 -15.94 -3.73
CA LEU A 281 -6.43 -16.97 -3.95
C LEU A 281 -5.42 -17.02 -2.80
N SER A 282 -5.48 -16.09 -1.85
CA SER A 282 -4.56 -16.01 -0.73
C SER A 282 -5.21 -16.55 0.53
N SER A 283 -4.54 -17.50 1.17
CA SER A 283 -4.87 -18.01 2.50
C SER A 283 -4.21 -17.22 3.63
N SER A 284 -3.49 -16.12 3.31
CA SER A 284 -2.79 -15.35 4.34
C SER A 284 -3.77 -14.68 5.29
N ASP A 285 -3.46 -14.72 6.56
CA ASP A 285 -4.21 -14.03 7.64
C ASP A 285 -4.47 -12.56 7.34
N LYS A 286 -3.51 -11.91 6.68
CA LYS A 286 -3.61 -10.51 6.25
C LYS A 286 -4.76 -10.27 5.28
N VAL A 287 -4.94 -11.15 4.31
CA VAL A 287 -6.01 -11.03 3.31
C VAL A 287 -7.33 -11.49 3.94
N SER A 288 -7.37 -12.65 4.59
CA SER A 288 -8.59 -13.21 5.15
C SER A 288 -9.23 -12.34 6.22
N LYS A 289 -8.44 -11.71 7.09
CA LYS A 289 -8.95 -10.80 8.14
C LYS A 289 -9.42 -9.45 7.61
N PHE A 290 -8.91 -9.03 6.46
CA PHE A 290 -9.26 -7.73 5.89
C PHE A 290 -10.46 -7.81 4.95
N ILE A 291 -10.72 -8.97 4.35
CA ILE A 291 -11.84 -9.18 3.43
C ILE A 291 -13.07 -9.76 4.13
N LYS A 292 -12.93 -10.34 5.32
CA LYS A 292 -14.07 -10.65 6.20
C LYS A 292 -14.60 -9.36 6.81
#